data_f406304a74c3db63cf82baf1572f9cc9
#
_entry.id   f406304a74c3db63cf82baf1572f9cc9
#
_cell.length_a   1.000
_cell.length_b   1.000
_cell.length_c   1.000
_cell.angle_alpha   90.00
_cell.angle_beta   90.00
_cell.angle_gamma   90.00
#
_symmetry.space_group_name_H-M   'P 1'
#
loop_
_entity.id
_entity.type
_entity.pdbx_description
1 polymer ?
#
loop_
_entity_poly.entity_id
_entity_poly.type
_entity_poly.pdbx_seq_one_letter_code
_entity_poly.pdbx_strand_id
1 'polypeptide(L)'
;KRGTLMTLWDDVAPAGEAFDIEDFDDTLEQLARFEPEGAKVIELRFYAGLTLPEISEVMEISERTVQRRWRTARAWMLKELTLAA
;
A
#
# COMPACT_ATOMS: atom_id res chain seq x y z
N LYS A 1 10.07 -0.87 10.87
CA LYS A 1 10.36 0.41 11.49
C LYS A 1 9.53 1.50 10.90
N ARG A 2 9.24 2.48 11.73
CA ARG A 2 8.40 3.57 11.29
C ARG A 2 9.03 4.35 10.15
N GLY A 3 10.34 4.58 10.24
CA GLY A 3 11.03 5.30 9.20
C GLY A 3 10.94 4.62 7.85
N THR A 4 11.03 3.29 7.87
CA THR A 4 10.96 2.53 6.64
C THR A 4 9.57 2.66 6.01
N LEU A 5 8.52 2.56 6.83
CA LEU A 5 7.17 2.68 6.33
C LEU A 5 6.94 4.05 5.71
N MET A 6 7.39 5.09 6.39
CA MET A 6 7.26 6.45 5.88
C MET A 6 8.02 6.63 4.57
N THR A 7 9.22 6.07 4.49
CA THR A 7 10.02 6.19 3.28
C THR A 7 9.35 5.55 2.08
N LEU A 8 8.77 4.38 2.28
CA LEU A 8 8.09 3.69 1.19
C LEU A 8 6.90 4.49 0.68
N TRP A 9 6.26 5.21 1.58
CA TRP A 9 5.07 5.97 1.22
C TRP A 9 5.40 7.34 0.66
N ASP A 10 6.60 7.86 1.01
CA ASP A 10 7.02 9.20 0.58
C ASP A 10 7.07 9.36 -0.92
N ASP A 11 7.30 8.28 -1.63
CA ASP A 11 7.33 8.34 -3.09
C ASP A 11 6.03 8.87 -3.66
N VAL A 12 4.95 8.73 -2.93
CA VAL A 12 3.62 8.98 -3.45
C VAL A 12 2.82 9.94 -2.60
N ALA A 13 3.19 10.10 -1.36
CA ALA A 13 2.46 10.97 -0.44
C ALA A 13 3.07 12.37 -0.47
N PRO A 14 2.25 13.41 -0.35
CA PRO A 14 2.78 14.75 -0.25
C PRO A 14 3.68 14.86 0.98
N ALA A 15 4.70 15.70 0.86
CA ALA A 15 5.63 15.90 1.97
C ALA A 15 4.86 16.42 3.18
N GLY A 16 5.18 15.86 4.34
CA GLY A 16 4.57 16.30 5.57
C GLY A 16 3.33 15.53 5.97
N GLU A 17 2.84 14.69 5.08
CA GLU A 17 1.70 13.86 5.42
C GLU A 17 2.12 12.76 6.39
N ALA A 18 1.33 12.59 7.44
CA ALA A 18 1.59 11.54 8.43
C ALA A 18 0.27 10.91 8.82
N PHE A 19 0.34 9.63 9.11
CA PHE A 19 -0.86 8.93 9.53
C PHE A 19 -0.48 7.81 10.47
N ASP A 20 -1.43 7.43 11.32
CA ASP A 20 -1.26 6.37 12.28
C ASP A 20 -1.19 5.02 11.61
N ILE A 21 -0.41 4.12 12.22
CA ILE A 21 -0.37 2.75 11.74
C ILE A 21 -1.72 2.08 11.96
N GLU A 22 -2.45 2.48 12.98
CA GLU A 22 -3.79 1.93 13.22
C GLU A 22 -4.75 2.34 12.12
N ASP A 23 -4.69 3.59 11.72
CA ASP A 23 -5.52 4.07 10.61
C ASP A 23 -5.14 3.35 9.32
N PHE A 24 -3.85 3.12 9.14
CA PHE A 24 -3.37 2.41 7.98
C PHE A 24 -3.94 0.98 7.94
N ASP A 25 -3.89 0.29 9.06
CA ASP A 25 -4.42 -1.07 9.14
C ASP A 25 -5.91 -1.11 8.87
N ASP A 26 -6.66 -0.18 9.45
CA ASP A 26 -8.10 -0.13 9.24
C ASP A 26 -8.44 0.13 7.78
N THR A 27 -7.70 1.06 7.18
CA THR A 27 -7.94 1.40 5.78
C THR A 27 -7.60 0.22 4.88
N LEU A 28 -6.53 -0.48 5.22
CA LEU A 28 -6.13 -1.67 4.46
C LEU A 28 -7.19 -2.75 4.56
N GLU A 29 -7.79 -2.92 5.73
CA GLU A 29 -8.86 -3.88 5.90
C GLU A 29 -10.05 -3.54 5.02
N GLN A 30 -10.38 -2.25 4.95
CA GLN A 30 -11.47 -1.83 4.09
C GLN A 30 -11.17 -2.11 2.63
N LEU A 31 -9.94 -1.83 2.22
CA LEU A 31 -9.53 -2.11 0.85
C LEU A 31 -9.67 -3.59 0.53
N ALA A 32 -9.31 -4.44 1.48
CA ALA A 32 -9.34 -5.89 1.26
C ALA A 32 -10.76 -6.40 1.01
N ARG A 33 -11.77 -5.66 1.44
CA ARG A 33 -13.14 -6.10 1.26
C ARG A 33 -13.61 -6.00 -0.17
N PHE A 34 -13.12 -5.01 -0.91
CA PHE A 34 -13.57 -4.86 -2.30
C PHE A 34 -12.43 -5.03 -3.30
N GLU A 35 -11.20 -4.98 -2.85
CA GLU A 35 -10.07 -5.16 -3.74
C GLU A 35 -8.99 -5.97 -3.02
N PRO A 36 -9.23 -7.28 -2.84
CA PRO A 36 -8.30 -8.10 -2.06
C PRO A 36 -6.92 -8.22 -2.67
N GLU A 37 -6.80 -8.23 -3.99
CA GLU A 37 -5.48 -8.32 -4.61
C GLU A 37 -4.68 -7.06 -4.41
N GLY A 38 -5.34 -5.90 -4.51
CA GLY A 38 -4.66 -4.65 -4.23
C GLY A 38 -4.21 -4.56 -2.80
N ALA A 39 -5.07 -5.00 -1.87
CA ALA A 39 -4.70 -5.02 -0.47
C ALA A 39 -3.51 -5.95 -0.23
N LYS A 40 -3.46 -7.08 -0.92
CA LYS A 40 -2.35 -8.00 -0.78
C LYS A 40 -1.04 -7.37 -1.24
N VAL A 41 -1.08 -6.64 -2.33
CA VAL A 41 0.11 -5.93 -2.82
C VAL A 41 0.59 -4.94 -1.78
N ILE A 42 -0.32 -4.16 -1.20
CA ILE A 42 0.04 -3.21 -0.16
C ILE A 42 0.68 -3.93 1.03
N GLU A 43 0.05 -5.01 1.45
CA GLU A 43 0.51 -5.79 2.59
C GLU A 43 1.93 -6.29 2.37
N LEU A 44 2.18 -6.89 1.22
CA LEU A 44 3.49 -7.44 0.93
C LEU A 44 4.54 -6.35 0.79
N ARG A 45 4.15 -5.21 0.25
CA ARG A 45 5.07 -4.09 0.10
C ARG A 45 5.46 -3.49 1.45
N PHE A 46 4.49 -3.23 2.31
CA PHE A 46 4.75 -2.53 3.56
C PHE A 46 5.15 -3.44 4.71
N TYR A 47 4.46 -4.55 4.87
CA TYR A 47 4.73 -5.38 6.04
C TYR A 47 5.83 -6.38 5.79
N ALA A 48 5.87 -6.95 4.58
CA ALA A 48 6.91 -7.91 4.24
C ALA A 48 8.14 -7.26 3.63
N GLY A 49 8.01 -6.02 3.16
CA GLY A 49 9.14 -5.29 2.60
C GLY A 49 9.57 -5.76 1.23
N LEU A 50 8.68 -6.39 0.49
CA LEU A 50 9.03 -6.91 -0.82
C LEU A 50 9.02 -5.82 -1.88
N THR A 51 9.87 -5.98 -2.87
CA THR A 51 9.82 -5.14 -4.05
C THR A 51 8.68 -5.58 -4.95
N LEU A 52 8.30 -4.72 -5.89
CA LEU A 52 7.22 -5.09 -6.81
C LEU A 52 7.56 -6.34 -7.64
N PRO A 53 8.78 -6.50 -8.14
CA PRO A 53 9.11 -7.76 -8.82
C PRO A 53 8.98 -8.98 -7.91
N GLU A 54 9.36 -8.85 -6.65
CA GLU A 54 9.22 -9.94 -5.71
C GLU A 54 7.76 -10.28 -5.45
N ILE A 55 6.93 -9.25 -5.34
CA ILE A 55 5.49 -9.45 -5.17
C ILE A 55 4.91 -10.18 -6.39
N SER A 56 5.39 -9.81 -7.57
CA SER A 56 4.96 -10.47 -8.80
C SER A 56 5.20 -11.97 -8.72
N GLU A 57 6.36 -12.35 -8.20
CA GLU A 57 6.68 -13.77 -8.07
C GLU A 57 5.81 -14.45 -7.03
N VAL A 58 5.62 -13.80 -5.89
CA VAL A 58 4.83 -14.39 -4.82
C VAL A 58 3.38 -14.59 -5.25
N MET A 59 2.81 -13.60 -5.92
CA MET A 59 1.41 -13.66 -6.31
C MET A 59 1.18 -14.35 -7.65
N GLU A 60 2.27 -14.64 -8.35
CA GLU A 60 2.19 -15.32 -9.65
C GLU A 60 1.38 -14.52 -10.67
N ILE A 61 1.62 -13.21 -10.69
CA ILE A 61 1.03 -12.32 -11.68
C ILE A 61 2.15 -11.47 -12.26
N SER A 62 1.89 -10.82 -13.38
CA SER A 62 2.93 -10.04 -14.05
C SER A 62 3.30 -8.81 -13.24
N GLU A 63 4.53 -8.33 -13.45
CA GLU A 63 4.96 -7.10 -12.78
C GLU A 63 4.10 -5.92 -13.18
N ARG A 64 3.66 -5.89 -14.43
CA ARG A 64 2.79 -4.81 -14.88
C ARG A 64 1.48 -4.80 -14.09
N THR A 65 0.93 -5.99 -13.84
CA THR A 65 -0.29 -6.09 -13.06
C THR A 65 -0.05 -5.64 -11.62
N VAL A 66 1.10 -6.05 -11.04
CA VAL A 66 1.44 -5.61 -9.69
C VAL A 66 1.55 -4.10 -9.63
N GLN A 67 2.23 -3.50 -10.60
CA GLN A 67 2.39 -2.05 -10.63
C GLN A 67 1.04 -1.34 -10.72
N ARG A 68 0.15 -1.87 -11.54
CA ARG A 68 -1.17 -1.27 -11.68
C ARG A 68 -1.96 -1.39 -10.38
N ARG A 69 -1.93 -2.55 -9.77
CA ARG A 69 -2.63 -2.74 -8.52
C ARG A 69 -2.04 -1.89 -7.40
N TRP A 70 -0.72 -1.81 -7.37
CA TRP A 70 -0.03 -0.97 -6.39
C TRP A 70 -0.45 0.48 -6.52
N ARG A 71 -0.42 1.00 -7.75
CA ARG A 71 -0.75 2.39 -7.99
C ARG A 71 -2.19 2.71 -7.59
N THR A 72 -3.11 1.85 -7.99
CA THR A 72 -4.52 2.06 -7.67
C THR A 72 -4.78 1.94 -6.18
N ALA A 73 -4.23 0.91 -5.56
CA ALA A 73 -4.48 0.65 -4.15
C ALA A 73 -3.91 1.76 -3.28
N ARG A 74 -2.68 2.18 -3.56
CA ARG A 74 -2.08 3.22 -2.73
C ARG A 74 -2.81 4.55 -2.90
N ALA A 75 -3.25 4.86 -4.11
CA ALA A 75 -3.99 6.10 -4.35
C ALA A 75 -5.26 6.12 -3.54
N TRP A 76 -5.96 5.00 -3.52
CA TRP A 76 -7.19 4.91 -2.75
C TRP A 76 -6.90 5.03 -1.26
N MET A 77 -5.86 4.35 -0.78
CA MET A 77 -5.53 4.41 0.64
C MET A 77 -5.11 5.81 1.08
N LEU A 78 -4.31 6.47 0.26
CA LEU A 78 -3.88 7.82 0.59
C LEU A 78 -5.08 8.77 0.69
N LYS A 79 -6.01 8.62 -0.23
CA LYS A 79 -7.21 9.45 -0.21
C LYS A 79 -8.01 9.21 1.05
N GLU A 80 -8.19 7.94 1.42
CA GLU A 80 -8.95 7.60 2.62
C GLU A 80 -8.25 8.08 3.88
N LEU A 81 -6.95 7.89 3.96
CA LEU A 81 -6.19 8.32 5.12
C LEU A 81 -6.21 9.83 5.28
N THR A 82 -6.09 10.54 4.16
CA THR A 82 -6.12 12.00 4.20
C THR A 82 -7.48 12.51 4.64
N LEU A 83 -8.54 11.89 4.12
CA LEU A 83 -9.89 12.30 4.50
C LEU A 83 -10.19 12.00 5.96
N ALA A 84 -9.62 10.91 6.47
CA ALA A 84 -9.85 10.53 7.86
C ALA A 84 -9.14 11.47 8.82
N ALA A 85 -8.07 12.08 8.37
CA ALA A 85 -7.34 13.02 9.20
C ALA A 85 -8.08 14.34 9.32
#